data_fc5add60f9e4094b5cba9519ace34f06
#
_entry.id   fc5add60f9e4094b5cba9519ace34f06
#
_cell.length_a   1.000
_cell.length_b   1.000
_cell.length_c   1.000
_cell.angle_alpha   90.00
_cell.angle_beta   90.00
_cell.angle_gamma   90.00
#
_symmetry.space_group_name_H-M   'P 1'
#
loop_
_entity.id
_entity.type
_entity.pdbx_description
1 polymer ?
#
loop_
_entity_poly.entity_id
_entity_poly.type
_entity_poly.pdbx_seq_one_letter_code
_entity_poly.pdbx_strand_id
1 'polypeptide(L)' 'NIRSRPSLDAPVLAQAPDGALLTIINQWQDWYLVRFDGVVGYASRDFVTLVS' A
#
# COMPACT_ATOMS: atom_id res chain seq x y z
N ASN A 1 -3.98 -4.98 0.36
CA ASN A 1 -4.83 -4.07 1.14
C ASN A 1 -4.08 -2.78 1.44
N ILE A 2 -4.76 -1.66 1.27
CA ILE A 2 -4.22 -0.35 1.59
C ILE A 2 -4.83 0.09 2.92
N ARG A 3 -3.98 0.31 3.91
CA ARG A 3 -4.42 0.56 5.29
C ARG A 3 -4.14 2.00 5.69
N SER A 4 -4.88 2.49 6.68
CA SER A 4 -4.73 3.87 7.15
C SER A 4 -3.42 4.09 7.93
N ARG A 5 -2.83 3.03 8.45
CA ARG A 5 -1.57 3.08 9.21
C ARG A 5 -0.71 1.87 8.84
N PRO A 6 0.61 1.93 9.07
CA PRO A 6 1.50 0.81 8.79
C PRO A 6 1.39 -0.28 9.87
N SER A 7 0.24 -0.92 9.92
CA SER A 7 -0.06 -1.97 10.89
C SER A 7 -1.11 -2.90 10.33
N LEU A 8 -0.98 -4.19 10.59
CA LEU A 8 -1.96 -5.18 10.17
C LEU A 8 -3.30 -5.02 10.90
N ASP A 9 -3.31 -4.32 12.03
CA ASP A 9 -4.52 -4.03 12.79
C ASP A 9 -5.21 -2.75 12.32
N ALA A 10 -4.59 -1.99 11.42
CA ALA A 10 -5.19 -0.75 10.96
C ALA A 10 -6.36 -1.01 10.00
N PRO A 11 -7.35 -0.12 9.97
CA PRO A 11 -8.46 -0.26 9.03
C PRO A 11 -7.98 -0.29 7.59
N VAL A 12 -8.63 -1.13 6.78
CA VAL A 12 -8.37 -1.22 5.34
C VAL A 12 -9.17 -0.14 4.63
N LEU A 13 -8.47 0.76 3.94
CA LEU A 13 -9.10 1.86 3.21
C LEU A 13 -9.52 1.44 1.80
N ALA A 14 -8.76 0.55 1.18
CA ALA A 14 -9.02 0.09 -0.17
C ALA A 14 -8.33 -1.24 -0.41
N GLN A 15 -8.80 -1.99 -1.41
CA GLN A 15 -8.16 -3.21 -1.85
C GLN A 15 -7.77 -3.05 -3.31
N ALA A 16 -6.46 -3.15 -3.58
CA ALA A 16 -5.96 -3.16 -4.94
C ALA A 16 -5.93 -4.59 -5.45
N PRO A 17 -6.42 -4.87 -6.66
CA PRO A 17 -6.34 -6.22 -7.22
C PRO A 17 -4.89 -6.63 -7.48
N ASP A 18 -4.65 -7.93 -7.56
CA ASP A 18 -3.33 -8.44 -7.90
C ASP A 18 -2.89 -7.88 -9.26
N GLY A 19 -1.65 -7.44 -9.32
CA GLY A 19 -1.10 -6.83 -10.52
C GLY A 19 -1.44 -5.36 -10.70
N ALA A 20 -2.19 -4.75 -9.78
CA ALA A 20 -2.48 -3.33 -9.88
C ALA A 20 -1.21 -2.51 -9.69
N LEU A 21 -1.12 -1.40 -10.43
CA LEU A 21 0.00 -0.48 -10.29
C LEU A 21 -0.30 0.53 -9.19
N LEU A 22 0.60 0.61 -8.23
CA LEU A 22 0.49 1.55 -7.13
C LEU A 22 1.57 2.62 -7.25
N THR A 23 1.21 3.86 -6.97
CA THR A 23 2.20 4.94 -6.89
C THR A 23 2.80 4.94 -5.51
N ILE A 24 4.10 4.66 -5.41
CA ILE A 24 4.81 4.66 -4.12
C ILE A 24 5.25 6.09 -3.82
N ILE A 25 4.76 6.62 -2.71
CA ILE A 25 5.08 7.98 -2.26
C ILE A 25 6.26 7.95 -1.31
N ASN A 26 6.30 6.96 -0.41
CA ASN A 26 7.35 6.85 0.60
C ASN A 26 7.46 5.41 1.06
N GLN A 27 8.52 5.13 1.81
CA GLN A 27 8.76 3.81 2.40
C GLN A 27 9.06 4.00 3.89
N TRP A 28 8.45 3.15 4.72
CA TRP A 28 8.72 3.14 6.15
C TRP A 28 8.81 1.69 6.61
N GLN A 29 10.03 1.25 6.96
CA GLN A 29 10.31 -0.13 7.36
C GLN A 29 9.76 -1.11 6.30
N ASP A 30 8.84 -2.00 6.68
CA ASP A 30 8.27 -3.01 5.80
C ASP A 30 6.99 -2.55 5.12
N TRP A 31 6.72 -1.24 5.12
CA TRP A 31 5.51 -0.65 4.56
C TRP A 31 5.84 0.39 3.51
N TYR A 32 4.97 0.48 2.50
CA TYR A 32 5.01 1.56 1.53
C TYR A 32 3.81 2.46 1.73
N LEU A 33 4.05 3.77 1.71
CA LEU A 33 2.97 4.74 1.57
C LEU A 33 2.65 4.83 0.08
N VAL A 34 1.43 4.48 -0.29
CA VAL A 34 1.05 4.37 -1.70
C VAL A 34 -0.22 5.15 -1.98
N ARG A 35 -0.41 5.48 -3.25
CA ARG A 35 -1.66 6.04 -3.73
C ARG A 35 -2.23 5.11 -4.80
N PHE A 36 -3.50 4.76 -4.65
CA PHE A 36 -4.22 3.93 -5.58
C PHE A 36 -5.65 4.44 -5.71
N ASP A 37 -6.08 4.77 -6.93
CA ASP A 37 -7.46 5.17 -7.24
C ASP A 37 -7.94 6.32 -6.32
N GLY A 38 -7.07 7.30 -6.08
CA GLY A 38 -7.37 8.43 -5.22
C GLY A 38 -7.28 8.17 -3.73
N VAL A 39 -6.94 6.94 -3.32
CA VAL A 39 -6.79 6.57 -1.92
C VAL A 39 -5.30 6.55 -1.58
N VAL A 40 -4.93 7.23 -0.48
CA VAL A 40 -3.56 7.24 0.03
C VAL A 40 -3.54 6.44 1.33
N GLY A 41 -2.63 5.50 1.42
CA GLY A 41 -2.49 4.67 2.61
C GLY A 41 -1.26 3.77 2.53
N TYR A 42 -1.18 2.83 3.46
CA TYR A 42 -0.02 1.97 3.61
C TYR A 42 -0.30 0.57 3.07
N ALA A 43 0.64 0.04 2.31
CA ALA A 43 0.60 -1.34 1.82
C ALA A 43 1.83 -2.09 2.33
N SER A 44 1.62 -3.34 2.77
CA SER A 44 2.71 -4.18 3.25
C SER A 44 3.67 -4.50 2.10
N ARG A 45 4.96 -4.44 2.39
CA ARG A 45 6.01 -4.77 1.43
C ARG A 45 5.87 -6.19 0.88
N ASP A 46 5.33 -7.11 1.69
CA ASP A 46 5.19 -8.51 1.29
C ASP A 46 4.19 -8.70 0.15
N PHE A 47 3.28 -7.74 -0.03
CA PHE A 47 2.24 -7.82 -1.05
C PHE A 47 2.44 -6.84 -2.19
N VAL A 48 3.57 -6.15 -2.23
CA VAL A 48 3.87 -5.16 -3.27
C VAL A 48 5.10 -5.63 -4.04
N THR A 49 4.96 -5.73 -5.37
CA THR A 49 6.08 -6.03 -6.25
C THR A 49 6.55 -4.73 -6.89
N LEU A 50 7.82 -4.41 -6.70
CA LEU A 50 8.40 -3.21 -7.31
C LEU A 50 8.67 -3.47 -8.78
N VAL A 51 8.20 -2.55 -9.63
CA VAL A 51 8.49 -2.56 -11.06
C VAL A 51 9.55 -1.49 -11.30
N SER A 52 10.68 -1.92 -11.81
CA SER A 52 11.79 -1.02 -12.08
C SER A 52 12.01 -0.82 -13.57
#